data_69266059ebae0bb06ec633c9df174184
#
_entry.id   69266059ebae0bb06ec633c9df174184
#
_cell.length_a   1.000
_cell.length_b   1.000
_cell.length_c   1.000
_cell.angle_alpha   90.00
_cell.angle_beta   90.00
_cell.angle_gamma   90.00
#
_symmetry.space_group_name_H-M   'P 1'
#
loop_
_entity.id
_entity.type
_entity.pdbx_description
1 polymer ?
#
loop_
_entity_poly.entity_id
_entity_poly.type
_entity_poly.pdbx_seq_one_letter_code
_entity_poly.pdbx_strand_id
1 'polypeptide(L)'
;LDKVEFSSDVMRSVERTANGVVFENREILVRYVSPDEIVAIPLRKEPEVEGTVRVVEVEGFDWSCCCGTHVRRTGELGLIKVIRWERYKGGTRVAFLCGERALRDYQQKTETLGGMCRTLTAGEEEVVGILGRWQEEKKAAAKRIRSLLDDVLENEAEKLVEKAEPVGSYRVVSVLFENRDTEEVQNLVKKLCRIEGIVALVGVKGKRGQLYFGRFPSVELDVGSLMQEACREVGGKGGGSPSMAQGGIQDASNVEAVLQRARTFLEAN
;
A
#
# COMPACT_ATOMS: atom_id res chain seq x y z
N LEU A 1 8.30 -27.30 -9.72
CA LEU A 1 7.17 -28.20 -10.03
C LEU A 1 6.49 -27.72 -11.32
N ASP A 2 6.18 -28.64 -12.23
CA ASP A 2 5.65 -28.31 -13.57
C ASP A 2 4.15 -27.92 -13.55
N LYS A 3 3.45 -28.16 -12.44
CA LYS A 3 2.08 -27.72 -12.25
C LYS A 3 2.02 -26.28 -11.80
N VAL A 4 1.13 -25.49 -12.42
CA VAL A 4 1.08 -24.03 -12.27
C VAL A 4 0.39 -23.57 -10.99
N GLU A 5 -0.61 -24.32 -10.49
CA GLU A 5 -1.38 -23.97 -9.30
C GLU A 5 -1.60 -25.18 -8.38
N PHE A 6 -1.40 -24.96 -7.09
CA PHE A 6 -1.71 -25.92 -6.04
C PHE A 6 -2.61 -25.25 -5.01
N SER A 7 -3.70 -25.94 -4.66
CA SER A 7 -4.53 -25.51 -3.53
C SER A 7 -3.81 -25.70 -2.20
N SER A 8 -4.25 -24.99 -1.18
CA SER A 8 -3.73 -25.17 0.19
C SER A 8 -3.90 -26.61 0.69
N ASP A 9 -4.97 -27.30 0.26
CA ASP A 9 -5.20 -28.69 0.65
C ASP A 9 -4.18 -29.64 0.05
N VAL A 10 -3.82 -29.45 -1.22
CA VAL A 10 -2.77 -30.23 -1.88
C VAL A 10 -1.43 -29.97 -1.19
N MET A 11 -1.09 -28.73 -0.87
CA MET A 11 0.17 -28.43 -0.17
C MET A 11 0.22 -29.00 1.24
N ARG A 12 -0.90 -28.99 1.98
CA ARG A 12 -1.02 -29.68 3.27
C ARG A 12 -0.83 -31.19 3.13
N SER A 13 -1.37 -31.80 2.07
CA SER A 13 -1.21 -33.22 1.81
C SER A 13 0.24 -33.58 1.48
N VAL A 14 0.90 -32.79 0.63
CA VAL A 14 2.33 -32.95 0.28
C VAL A 14 3.21 -32.82 1.54
N GLU A 15 2.97 -31.80 2.36
CA GLU A 15 3.70 -31.61 3.63
C GLU A 15 3.49 -32.80 4.59
N ARG A 16 2.27 -33.30 4.69
CA ARG A 16 1.94 -34.47 5.51
C ARG A 16 2.66 -35.72 5.04
N THR A 17 2.65 -35.98 3.72
CA THR A 17 3.36 -37.13 3.13
C THR A 17 4.86 -37.02 3.37
N ALA A 18 5.47 -35.85 3.16
CA ALA A 18 6.88 -35.64 3.40
C ALA A 18 7.28 -35.86 4.86
N ASN A 19 6.48 -35.34 5.82
CA ASN A 19 6.71 -35.60 7.24
C ASN A 19 6.45 -37.05 7.64
N GLY A 20 5.51 -37.75 6.99
CA GLY A 20 5.31 -39.18 7.17
C GLY A 20 6.58 -39.96 6.90
N VAL A 21 7.23 -39.71 5.75
CA VAL A 21 8.51 -40.36 5.40
C VAL A 21 9.64 -39.99 6.38
N VAL A 22 9.67 -38.74 6.87
CA VAL A 22 10.64 -38.33 7.91
C VAL A 22 10.41 -39.14 9.20
N PHE A 23 9.16 -39.28 9.64
CA PHE A 23 8.82 -39.99 10.89
C PHE A 23 9.03 -41.51 10.80
N GLU A 24 8.95 -42.10 9.59
CA GLU A 24 9.28 -43.50 9.36
C GLU A 24 10.76 -43.81 9.53
N ASN A 25 11.62 -42.76 9.57
CA ASN A 25 13.04 -42.83 9.78
C ASN A 25 13.76 -43.84 8.84
N ARG A 26 13.40 -43.78 7.54
CA ARG A 26 13.92 -44.68 6.50
C ARG A 26 15.40 -44.47 6.27
N GLU A 27 16.09 -45.51 5.85
CA GLU A 27 17.52 -45.45 5.50
C GLU A 27 17.71 -44.73 4.14
N ILE A 28 18.81 -43.99 4.01
CA ILE A 28 19.22 -43.36 2.76
C ILE A 28 20.39 -44.14 2.21
N LEU A 29 20.13 -44.87 1.12
CA LEU A 29 21.12 -45.73 0.48
C LEU A 29 21.76 -44.97 -0.70
N VAL A 30 23.10 -45.05 -0.81
CA VAL A 30 23.83 -44.47 -1.93
C VAL A 30 24.50 -45.60 -2.70
N ARG A 31 24.20 -45.65 -3.99
CA ARG A 31 24.76 -46.67 -4.89
C ARG A 31 25.35 -45.99 -6.14
N TYR A 32 26.40 -46.65 -6.66
CA TYR A 32 26.96 -46.27 -7.98
C TYR A 32 26.58 -47.39 -8.96
N VAL A 33 25.81 -47.05 -9.98
CA VAL A 33 25.21 -48.01 -10.91
C VAL A 33 25.69 -47.76 -12.33
N SER A 34 25.85 -48.82 -13.10
CA SER A 34 26.19 -48.76 -14.54
C SER A 34 24.99 -48.40 -15.38
N PRO A 35 25.15 -48.02 -16.66
CA PRO A 35 24.03 -47.76 -17.55
C PRO A 35 23.09 -48.95 -17.76
N ASP A 36 23.59 -50.16 -17.66
CA ASP A 36 22.76 -51.37 -17.79
C ASP A 36 21.90 -51.63 -16.56
N GLU A 37 22.43 -51.33 -15.37
CA GLU A 37 21.75 -51.51 -14.08
C GLU A 37 20.70 -50.43 -13.86
N ILE A 38 20.90 -49.21 -14.38
CA ILE A 38 20.02 -48.05 -14.11
C ILE A 38 18.63 -48.24 -14.72
N VAL A 39 18.51 -49.02 -15.81
CA VAL A 39 17.22 -49.32 -16.48
C VAL A 39 16.24 -50.05 -15.54
N ALA A 40 16.78 -50.80 -14.57
CA ALA A 40 15.96 -51.55 -13.62
C ALA A 40 15.51 -50.72 -12.41
N ILE A 41 16.01 -49.49 -12.27
CA ILE A 41 15.71 -48.61 -11.13
C ILE A 41 14.58 -47.64 -11.51
N PRO A 42 13.50 -47.52 -10.70
CA PRO A 42 12.34 -46.69 -10.98
C PRO A 42 12.66 -45.18 -10.72
N LEU A 43 13.56 -44.63 -11.50
CA LEU A 43 13.95 -43.22 -11.42
C LEU A 43 12.80 -42.32 -11.87
N ARG A 44 12.60 -41.20 -11.21
CA ARG A 44 11.63 -40.17 -11.63
C ARG A 44 12.07 -39.41 -12.89
N LYS A 45 13.35 -39.30 -13.14
CA LYS A 45 13.95 -38.66 -14.32
C LYS A 45 15.17 -39.48 -14.74
N GLU A 46 15.26 -39.78 -16.03
CA GLU A 46 16.44 -40.41 -16.62
C GLU A 46 17.67 -39.51 -16.46
N PRO A 47 18.84 -40.07 -16.14
CA PRO A 47 20.08 -39.32 -16.06
C PRO A 47 20.49 -38.78 -17.44
N GLU A 48 20.99 -37.54 -17.47
CA GLU A 48 21.52 -36.90 -18.67
C GLU A 48 23.02 -37.16 -18.91
N VAL A 49 23.63 -38.08 -18.13
CA VAL A 49 25.05 -38.36 -18.15
C VAL A 49 25.33 -39.79 -18.60
N GLU A 50 26.41 -39.97 -19.35
CA GLU A 50 26.92 -41.28 -19.79
C GLU A 50 27.86 -41.86 -18.70
N GLY A 51 27.81 -43.17 -18.51
CA GLY A 51 28.67 -43.87 -17.56
C GLY A 51 28.05 -44.16 -16.20
N THR A 52 28.91 -44.36 -15.19
CA THR A 52 28.44 -44.71 -13.82
C THR A 52 27.73 -43.54 -13.16
N VAL A 53 26.52 -43.79 -12.68
CA VAL A 53 25.63 -42.76 -12.07
C VAL A 53 25.48 -43.02 -10.59
N ARG A 54 25.60 -41.98 -9.78
CA ARG A 54 25.30 -42.03 -8.35
C ARG A 54 23.78 -41.88 -8.13
N VAL A 55 23.17 -42.97 -7.64
CA VAL A 55 21.74 -43.01 -7.28
C VAL A 55 21.61 -42.97 -5.76
N VAL A 56 20.74 -42.15 -5.29
CA VAL A 56 20.32 -42.01 -3.88
C VAL A 56 18.92 -42.57 -3.76
N GLU A 57 18.74 -43.57 -2.91
CA GLU A 57 17.46 -44.20 -2.59
C GLU A 57 17.01 -43.80 -1.20
N VAL A 58 15.75 -43.32 -1.09
CA VAL A 58 15.04 -43.34 0.18
C VAL A 58 14.35 -44.70 0.24
N GLU A 59 14.81 -45.56 1.13
CA GLU A 59 14.44 -46.97 1.20
C GLU A 59 12.96 -47.21 0.97
N GLY A 60 12.66 -47.97 -0.14
CA GLY A 60 11.32 -48.30 -0.56
C GLY A 60 10.36 -47.15 -0.87
N PHE A 61 10.88 -45.95 -1.13
CA PHE A 61 10.06 -44.76 -1.39
C PHE A 61 10.42 -44.00 -2.65
N ASP A 62 11.70 -43.63 -2.83
CA ASP A 62 12.12 -42.78 -3.94
C ASP A 62 13.55 -43.04 -4.37
N TRP A 63 13.82 -42.88 -5.67
CA TRP A 63 15.14 -43.02 -6.28
C TRP A 63 15.46 -41.78 -7.13
N SER A 64 16.61 -41.21 -6.87
CA SER A 64 17.05 -40.00 -7.57
C SER A 64 18.53 -40.04 -7.92
N CYS A 65 18.90 -39.59 -9.11
CA CYS A 65 20.29 -39.29 -9.45
C CYS A 65 20.68 -37.98 -8.77
N CYS A 66 21.60 -38.04 -7.79
CA CYS A 66 21.99 -36.87 -7.03
C CYS A 66 23.46 -36.95 -6.60
N CYS A 67 24.23 -35.88 -6.87
CA CYS A 67 25.62 -35.75 -6.45
C CYS A 67 25.80 -34.99 -5.12
N GLY A 68 24.68 -34.51 -4.50
CA GLY A 68 24.72 -33.77 -3.25
C GLY A 68 24.99 -34.63 -2.03
N THR A 69 25.13 -33.99 -0.85
CA THR A 69 25.21 -34.62 0.44
C THR A 69 23.83 -35.01 0.95
N HIS A 70 23.73 -36.13 1.64
CA HIS A 70 22.49 -36.65 2.20
C HIS A 70 22.69 -37.07 3.65
N VAL A 71 21.62 -37.02 4.42
CA VAL A 71 21.53 -37.63 5.75
C VAL A 71 21.58 -39.14 5.64
N ARG A 72 21.85 -39.86 6.71
CA ARG A 72 21.85 -41.33 6.74
C ARG A 72 20.43 -41.90 6.83
N ARG A 73 19.56 -41.18 7.53
CA ARG A 73 18.18 -41.58 7.76
C ARG A 73 17.27 -40.36 7.63
N THR A 74 16.04 -40.57 7.13
CA THR A 74 15.09 -39.48 6.92
C THR A 74 14.72 -38.73 8.20
N GLY A 75 14.75 -39.41 9.37
CA GLY A 75 14.49 -38.80 10.67
C GLY A 75 15.48 -37.70 11.07
N GLU A 76 16.72 -37.73 10.53
CA GLU A 76 17.71 -36.68 10.79
C GLU A 76 17.34 -35.32 10.20
N LEU A 77 16.40 -35.27 9.24
CA LEU A 77 15.88 -34.01 8.68
C LEU A 77 15.00 -33.25 9.67
N GLY A 78 14.43 -33.93 10.64
CA GLY A 78 13.42 -33.36 11.53
C GLY A 78 12.15 -32.91 10.77
N LEU A 79 11.41 -31.96 11.35
CA LEU A 79 10.16 -31.47 10.76
C LEU A 79 10.41 -30.75 9.43
N ILE A 80 9.60 -31.07 8.40
CA ILE A 80 9.53 -30.31 7.15
C ILE A 80 8.29 -29.41 7.21
N LYS A 81 8.47 -28.10 7.01
CA LYS A 81 7.38 -27.11 6.98
C LYS A 81 7.36 -26.34 5.68
N VAL A 82 6.28 -26.45 4.93
CA VAL A 82 6.05 -25.58 3.75
C VAL A 82 5.70 -24.17 4.26
N ILE A 83 6.48 -23.19 3.84
CA ILE A 83 6.32 -21.79 4.27
C ILE A 83 5.44 -21.01 3.28
N ARG A 84 5.69 -21.20 1.99
CA ARG A 84 4.93 -20.55 0.92
C ARG A 84 5.10 -21.27 -0.39
N TRP A 85 4.18 -21.02 -1.31
CA TRP A 85 4.33 -21.39 -2.72
C TRP A 85 3.80 -20.26 -3.60
N GLU A 86 4.37 -20.12 -4.76
CA GLU A 86 4.06 -19.05 -5.70
C GLU A 86 4.24 -19.50 -7.14
N ARG A 87 3.50 -18.91 -8.06
CA ARG A 87 3.70 -19.14 -9.50
C ARG A 87 5.07 -18.60 -9.92
N TYR A 88 5.85 -19.41 -10.63
CA TYR A 88 7.18 -19.02 -11.07
C TYR A 88 7.55 -19.69 -12.38
N LYS A 89 7.87 -18.89 -13.44
CA LYS A 89 8.37 -19.35 -14.76
C LYS A 89 7.60 -20.53 -15.34
N GLY A 90 6.26 -20.45 -15.37
CA GLY A 90 5.40 -21.51 -15.92
C GLY A 90 5.14 -22.71 -14.99
N GLY A 91 5.73 -22.74 -13.80
CA GLY A 91 5.51 -23.75 -12.78
C GLY A 91 5.22 -23.15 -11.40
N THR A 92 5.42 -23.93 -10.35
CA THR A 92 5.27 -23.48 -8.96
C THR A 92 6.59 -23.62 -8.21
N ARG A 93 7.01 -22.53 -7.58
CA ARG A 93 8.11 -22.52 -6.61
C ARG A 93 7.54 -22.77 -5.22
N VAL A 94 8.06 -23.78 -4.54
CA VAL A 94 7.70 -24.09 -3.15
C VAL A 94 8.90 -23.78 -2.25
N ALA A 95 8.69 -22.96 -1.23
CA ALA A 95 9.67 -22.68 -0.19
C ALA A 95 9.31 -23.47 1.08
N PHE A 96 10.28 -24.15 1.65
CA PHE A 96 10.12 -24.95 2.86
C PHE A 96 11.32 -24.82 3.78
N LEU A 97 11.12 -25.14 5.04
CA LEU A 97 12.15 -25.22 6.07
C LEU A 97 12.19 -26.63 6.66
N CYS A 98 13.36 -27.07 7.13
CA CYS A 98 13.53 -28.34 7.77
C CYS A 98 14.22 -28.20 9.14
N GLY A 99 13.92 -29.14 10.05
CA GLY A 99 14.57 -29.29 11.34
C GLY A 99 14.54 -28.01 12.18
N GLU A 100 15.69 -27.63 12.70
CA GLU A 100 15.84 -26.47 13.58
C GLU A 100 15.37 -25.15 12.95
N ARG A 101 15.51 -24.98 11.63
CA ARG A 101 15.00 -23.77 10.94
C ARG A 101 13.48 -23.71 10.99
N ALA A 102 12.81 -24.85 10.87
CA ALA A 102 11.35 -24.91 10.99
C ALA A 102 10.90 -24.63 12.43
N LEU A 103 11.63 -25.10 13.42
CA LEU A 103 11.36 -24.84 14.84
C LEU A 103 11.53 -23.34 15.17
N ARG A 104 12.62 -22.73 14.72
CA ARG A 104 12.85 -21.28 14.92
C ARG A 104 11.78 -20.43 14.27
N ASP A 105 11.35 -20.75 13.06
CA ASP A 105 10.26 -20.05 12.36
C ASP A 105 8.95 -20.18 13.14
N TYR A 106 8.65 -21.36 13.68
CA TYR A 106 7.48 -21.57 14.52
C TYR A 106 7.54 -20.75 15.82
N GLN A 107 8.69 -20.74 16.51
CA GLN A 107 8.88 -19.96 17.73
C GLN A 107 8.66 -18.47 17.47
N GLN A 108 9.26 -17.93 16.39
CA GLN A 108 9.08 -16.53 16.02
C GLN A 108 7.61 -16.18 15.73
N LYS A 109 6.90 -17.05 15.03
CA LYS A 109 5.46 -16.88 14.75
C LYS A 109 4.62 -16.90 16.02
N THR A 110 4.93 -17.82 16.94
CA THR A 110 4.26 -17.94 18.24
C THR A 110 4.48 -16.70 19.09
N GLU A 111 5.72 -16.18 19.14
CA GLU A 111 6.03 -14.94 19.86
C GLU A 111 5.28 -13.73 19.27
N THR A 112 5.26 -13.62 17.94
CA THR A 112 4.55 -12.55 17.23
C THR A 112 3.06 -12.60 17.52
N LEU A 113 2.43 -13.76 17.38
CA LEU A 113 1.01 -13.95 17.63
C LEU A 113 0.67 -13.70 19.12
N GLY A 114 1.48 -14.22 20.04
CA GLY A 114 1.33 -13.95 21.47
C GLY A 114 1.46 -12.46 21.80
N GLY A 115 2.34 -11.73 21.10
CA GLY A 115 2.43 -10.26 21.19
C GLY A 115 1.15 -9.57 20.74
N MET A 116 0.57 -10.00 19.63
CA MET A 116 -0.73 -9.49 19.14
C MET A 116 -1.86 -9.76 20.13
N CYS A 117 -1.95 -10.99 20.66
CA CYS A 117 -2.96 -11.37 21.66
C CYS A 117 -2.87 -10.50 22.92
N ARG A 118 -1.66 -10.26 23.42
CA ARG A 118 -1.46 -9.36 24.57
C ARG A 118 -1.90 -7.93 24.28
N THR A 119 -1.52 -7.39 23.12
CA THR A 119 -1.90 -6.02 22.71
C THR A 119 -3.41 -5.86 22.56
N LEU A 120 -4.08 -6.89 22.03
CA LEU A 120 -5.52 -6.89 21.79
C LEU A 120 -6.34 -7.38 22.99
N THR A 121 -5.69 -7.89 24.02
CA THR A 121 -6.34 -8.56 25.18
C THR A 121 -7.34 -9.64 24.70
N ALA A 122 -6.89 -10.52 23.79
CA ALA A 122 -7.72 -11.46 23.07
C ALA A 122 -7.03 -12.83 22.89
N GLY A 123 -7.81 -13.87 22.66
CA GLY A 123 -7.32 -15.18 22.25
C GLY A 123 -6.85 -15.21 20.79
N GLU A 124 -6.03 -16.21 20.43
CA GLU A 124 -5.47 -16.34 19.08
C GLU A 124 -6.55 -16.39 17.99
N GLU A 125 -7.65 -17.09 18.27
CA GLU A 125 -8.77 -17.26 17.33
C GLU A 125 -9.54 -15.95 17.10
N GLU A 126 -9.48 -15.01 18.04
CA GLU A 126 -10.20 -13.74 18.00
C GLU A 126 -9.46 -12.64 17.24
N VAL A 127 -8.12 -12.75 17.12
CA VAL A 127 -7.25 -11.71 16.54
C VAL A 127 -7.73 -11.26 15.16
N VAL A 128 -8.01 -12.20 14.28
CA VAL A 128 -8.44 -11.89 12.89
C VAL A 128 -9.79 -11.18 12.90
N GLY A 129 -10.73 -11.63 13.74
CA GLY A 129 -12.04 -11.00 13.89
C GLY A 129 -11.97 -9.57 14.43
N ILE A 130 -11.10 -9.32 15.41
CA ILE A 130 -10.86 -7.98 15.96
C ILE A 130 -10.28 -7.05 14.91
N LEU A 131 -9.26 -7.49 14.16
CA LEU A 131 -8.67 -6.71 13.08
C LEU A 131 -9.68 -6.37 11.98
N GLY A 132 -10.55 -7.32 11.63
CA GLY A 132 -11.64 -7.10 10.69
C GLY A 132 -12.61 -6.01 11.16
N ARG A 133 -13.06 -6.08 12.41
CA ARG A 133 -13.93 -5.05 13.01
C ARG A 133 -13.25 -3.68 13.03
N TRP A 134 -11.98 -3.60 13.44
CA TRP A 134 -11.26 -2.33 13.46
C TRP A 134 -11.11 -1.71 12.07
N GLN A 135 -10.93 -2.53 11.03
CA GLN A 135 -10.90 -2.00 9.65
C GLN A 135 -12.24 -1.38 9.26
N GLU A 136 -13.35 -2.01 9.59
CA GLU A 136 -14.69 -1.47 9.28
C GLU A 136 -15.01 -0.23 10.14
N GLU A 137 -14.69 -0.24 11.43
CA GLU A 137 -14.82 0.92 12.30
C GLU A 137 -14.00 2.11 11.82
N LYS A 138 -12.74 1.87 11.38
CA LYS A 138 -11.89 2.91 10.79
C LYS A 138 -12.50 3.51 9.53
N LYS A 139 -13.06 2.68 8.64
CA LYS A 139 -13.76 3.15 7.43
C LYS A 139 -15.00 3.98 7.78
N ALA A 140 -15.80 3.50 8.72
CA ALA A 140 -16.99 4.19 9.18
C ALA A 140 -16.65 5.55 9.84
N ALA A 141 -15.64 5.57 10.70
CA ALA A 141 -15.13 6.79 11.34
C ALA A 141 -14.61 7.80 10.31
N ALA A 142 -13.82 7.36 9.34
CA ALA A 142 -13.31 8.22 8.27
C ALA A 142 -14.45 8.82 7.44
N LYS A 143 -15.47 8.03 7.09
CA LYS A 143 -16.67 8.52 6.39
C LYS A 143 -17.43 9.55 7.25
N ARG A 144 -17.58 9.30 8.54
CA ARG A 144 -18.28 10.21 9.47
C ARG A 144 -17.53 11.53 9.62
N ILE A 145 -16.18 11.46 9.80
CA ILE A 145 -15.32 12.65 9.87
C ILE A 145 -15.47 13.49 8.61
N ARG A 146 -15.43 12.85 7.43
CA ARG A 146 -15.60 13.55 6.15
C ARG A 146 -16.96 14.24 6.03
N SER A 147 -18.03 13.57 6.45
CA SER A 147 -19.38 14.18 6.47
C SER A 147 -19.44 15.38 7.40
N LEU A 148 -18.93 15.25 8.63
CA LEU A 148 -18.93 16.35 9.61
C LEU A 148 -18.07 17.53 9.14
N LEU A 149 -16.92 17.24 8.54
CA LEU A 149 -16.05 18.28 7.95
C LEU A 149 -16.78 19.01 6.79
N ASP A 150 -17.53 18.26 5.97
CA ASP A 150 -18.30 18.86 4.87
C ASP A 150 -19.38 19.82 5.40
N ASP A 151 -20.10 19.44 6.46
CA ASP A 151 -21.08 20.29 7.12
C ASP A 151 -20.43 21.55 7.75
N VAL A 152 -19.27 21.38 8.39
CA VAL A 152 -18.52 22.51 8.97
C VAL A 152 -18.07 23.48 7.88
N LEU A 153 -17.52 22.97 6.78
CA LEU A 153 -17.05 23.79 5.67
C LEU A 153 -18.20 24.51 4.94
N GLU A 154 -19.40 23.92 4.89
CA GLU A 154 -20.60 24.58 4.34
C GLU A 154 -20.97 25.79 5.19
N ASN A 155 -21.12 25.59 6.50
CA ASN A 155 -21.43 26.70 7.43
C ASN A 155 -20.34 27.79 7.43
N GLU A 156 -19.06 27.40 7.27
CA GLU A 156 -17.97 28.36 7.17
C GLU A 156 -18.03 29.16 5.88
N ALA A 157 -18.32 28.51 4.77
CA ALA A 157 -18.50 29.18 3.47
C ALA A 157 -19.62 30.22 3.52
N GLU A 158 -20.78 29.89 4.09
CA GLU A 158 -21.89 30.82 4.29
C GLU A 158 -21.47 32.04 5.10
N LYS A 159 -20.82 31.85 6.25
CA LYS A 159 -20.33 32.95 7.10
C LYS A 159 -19.28 33.83 6.42
N LEU A 160 -18.42 33.23 5.57
CA LEU A 160 -17.45 34.01 4.80
C LEU A 160 -18.12 34.82 3.70
N VAL A 161 -19.17 34.29 3.08
CA VAL A 161 -19.95 35.01 2.06
C VAL A 161 -20.74 36.18 2.65
N GLU A 162 -21.23 36.07 3.89
CA GLU A 162 -21.83 37.23 4.59
C GLU A 162 -20.86 38.40 4.73
N LYS A 163 -19.55 38.10 4.83
CA LYS A 163 -18.47 39.07 4.94
C LYS A 163 -17.84 39.44 3.58
N ALA A 164 -18.44 38.99 2.48
CA ALA A 164 -17.93 39.29 1.15
C ALA A 164 -18.03 40.79 0.85
N GLU A 165 -16.91 41.35 0.39
CA GLU A 165 -16.81 42.77 0.07
C GLU A 165 -16.99 43.04 -1.43
N PRO A 166 -17.59 44.15 -1.81
CA PRO A 166 -17.58 44.58 -3.21
C PRO A 166 -16.18 45.04 -3.61
N VAL A 167 -15.66 44.49 -4.68
CA VAL A 167 -14.32 44.84 -5.23
C VAL A 167 -14.49 44.96 -6.75
N GLY A 168 -14.50 46.21 -7.28
CA GLY A 168 -14.87 46.46 -8.66
C GLY A 168 -16.32 45.98 -8.96
N SER A 169 -16.46 45.13 -9.97
CA SER A 169 -17.73 44.51 -10.36
C SER A 169 -18.04 43.19 -9.63
N TYR A 170 -17.22 42.79 -8.69
CA TYR A 170 -17.26 41.45 -8.07
C TYR A 170 -17.61 41.50 -6.59
N ARG A 171 -18.21 40.39 -6.08
CA ARG A 171 -18.31 40.11 -4.64
C ARG A 171 -17.18 39.19 -4.26
N VAL A 172 -16.23 39.68 -3.46
CA VAL A 172 -14.98 38.95 -3.16
C VAL A 172 -14.97 38.48 -1.71
N VAL A 173 -14.71 37.18 -1.52
CA VAL A 173 -14.32 36.59 -0.25
C VAL A 173 -12.80 36.46 -0.25
N SER A 174 -12.12 37.28 0.55
CA SER A 174 -10.66 37.21 0.73
C SER A 174 -10.36 36.78 2.14
N VAL A 175 -9.68 35.64 2.30
CA VAL A 175 -9.38 35.08 3.62
C VAL A 175 -7.97 34.48 3.66
N LEU A 176 -7.31 34.64 4.81
CA LEU A 176 -5.99 34.11 5.10
C LEU A 176 -6.08 33.16 6.29
N PHE A 177 -5.65 31.93 6.09
CA PHE A 177 -5.55 30.91 7.13
C PHE A 177 -4.10 30.67 7.54
N GLU A 178 -3.92 30.18 8.76
CA GLU A 178 -2.63 29.71 9.26
C GLU A 178 -2.67 28.18 9.44
N ASN A 179 -1.67 27.47 8.89
CA ASN A 179 -1.46 26.02 9.05
C ASN A 179 -2.72 25.16 8.81
N ARG A 180 -3.55 25.54 7.85
CA ARG A 180 -4.76 24.79 7.50
C ARG A 180 -4.46 23.72 6.47
N ASP A 181 -5.14 22.58 6.59
CA ASP A 181 -4.99 21.45 5.66
C ASP A 181 -5.39 21.82 4.23
N THR A 182 -4.60 21.35 3.26
CA THR A 182 -4.78 21.64 1.84
C THR A 182 -6.11 21.15 1.29
N GLU A 183 -6.55 19.93 1.67
CA GLU A 183 -7.80 19.34 1.21
C GLU A 183 -9.01 20.11 1.78
N GLU A 184 -8.94 20.53 3.03
CA GLU A 184 -9.98 21.37 3.65
C GLU A 184 -10.14 22.69 2.92
N VAL A 185 -9.00 23.39 2.61
CA VAL A 185 -9.05 24.68 1.92
C VAL A 185 -9.58 24.53 0.51
N GLN A 186 -9.15 23.52 -0.23
CA GLN A 186 -9.67 23.25 -1.57
C GLN A 186 -11.17 22.97 -1.55
N ASN A 187 -11.66 22.23 -0.57
CA ASN A 187 -13.08 21.95 -0.43
C ASN A 187 -13.86 23.21 -0.03
N LEU A 188 -13.32 24.05 0.85
CA LEU A 188 -13.90 25.35 1.20
C LEU A 188 -14.03 26.26 -0.03
N VAL A 189 -12.98 26.38 -0.84
CA VAL A 189 -13.02 27.19 -2.07
C VAL A 189 -14.07 26.66 -3.05
N LYS A 190 -14.17 25.32 -3.20
CA LYS A 190 -15.24 24.72 -4.03
C LYS A 190 -16.63 25.07 -3.54
N LYS A 191 -16.85 25.13 -2.22
CA LYS A 191 -18.14 25.51 -1.63
C LYS A 191 -18.43 26.99 -1.85
N LEU A 192 -17.46 27.87 -1.63
CA LEU A 192 -17.57 29.29 -1.95
C LEU A 192 -17.95 29.53 -3.42
N CYS A 193 -17.31 28.79 -4.34
CA CYS A 193 -17.59 28.91 -5.77
C CYS A 193 -18.97 28.37 -6.22
N ARG A 194 -19.75 27.73 -5.34
CA ARG A 194 -21.15 27.34 -5.59
C ARG A 194 -22.15 28.46 -5.28
N ILE A 195 -21.73 29.50 -4.57
CA ILE A 195 -22.58 30.60 -4.16
C ILE A 195 -22.52 31.69 -5.23
N GLU A 196 -23.69 32.14 -5.66
CA GLU A 196 -23.87 33.03 -6.80
C GLU A 196 -23.08 34.35 -6.63
N GLY A 197 -22.39 34.73 -7.70
CA GLY A 197 -21.66 35.99 -7.79
C GLY A 197 -20.36 36.07 -6.96
N ILE A 198 -19.91 35.00 -6.32
CA ILE A 198 -18.74 35.01 -5.46
C ILE A 198 -17.46 34.75 -6.26
N VAL A 199 -16.42 35.52 -5.93
CA VAL A 199 -15.01 35.27 -6.21
C VAL A 199 -14.31 34.97 -4.89
N ALA A 200 -13.64 33.84 -4.79
CA ALA A 200 -12.92 33.40 -3.61
C ALA A 200 -11.40 33.59 -3.81
N LEU A 201 -10.74 34.30 -2.91
CA LEU A 201 -9.31 34.50 -2.83
C LEU A 201 -8.83 33.98 -1.47
N VAL A 202 -8.32 32.76 -1.44
CA VAL A 202 -7.92 32.10 -0.18
C VAL A 202 -6.43 31.89 -0.15
N GLY A 203 -5.79 32.35 0.93
CA GLY A 203 -4.38 32.15 1.23
C GLY A 203 -4.18 31.27 2.46
N VAL A 204 -3.10 30.52 2.48
CA VAL A 204 -2.67 29.73 3.65
C VAL A 204 -1.21 30.02 3.95
N LYS A 205 -0.93 30.50 5.15
CA LYS A 205 0.42 30.57 5.72
C LYS A 205 0.76 29.25 6.39
N GLY A 206 1.86 28.62 5.99
CA GLY A 206 2.39 27.39 6.55
C GLY A 206 3.90 27.32 6.36
N LYS A 207 4.46 26.14 6.20
CA LYS A 207 5.89 25.98 5.81
C LYS A 207 6.23 26.67 4.49
N ARG A 208 5.25 26.78 3.62
CA ARG A 208 5.24 27.55 2.36
C ARG A 208 3.89 28.23 2.25
N GLY A 209 3.83 29.33 1.53
CA GLY A 209 2.57 29.99 1.22
C GLY A 209 1.81 29.23 0.14
N GLN A 210 0.52 29.03 0.34
CA GLN A 210 -0.38 28.43 -0.64
C GLN A 210 -1.53 29.38 -0.93
N LEU A 211 -2.00 29.36 -2.17
CA LEU A 211 -3.03 30.25 -2.69
C LEU A 211 -4.06 29.43 -3.47
N TYR A 212 -5.33 29.72 -3.27
CA TYR A 212 -6.46 29.05 -3.93
C TYR A 212 -7.47 30.12 -4.36
N PHE A 213 -7.62 30.30 -5.66
CA PHE A 213 -8.60 31.23 -6.23
C PHE A 213 -9.69 30.47 -6.94
N GLY A 214 -10.89 30.96 -6.86
CA GLY A 214 -12.01 30.35 -7.52
C GLY A 214 -13.15 31.33 -7.73
N ARG A 215 -14.08 31.01 -8.64
CA ARG A 215 -15.22 31.84 -8.93
C ARG A 215 -16.51 31.03 -9.17
N PHE A 216 -17.62 31.63 -8.96
CA PHE A 216 -18.91 31.09 -9.41
C PHE A 216 -18.97 31.02 -10.95
N PRO A 217 -19.61 30.01 -11.54
CA PRO A 217 -19.58 29.78 -13.00
C PRO A 217 -20.00 30.96 -13.88
N SER A 218 -20.99 31.76 -13.48
CA SER A 218 -21.48 32.90 -14.27
C SER A 218 -20.62 34.17 -14.12
N VAL A 219 -19.65 34.20 -13.24
CA VAL A 219 -18.74 35.36 -13.09
C VAL A 219 -17.73 35.33 -14.24
N GLU A 220 -17.68 36.38 -15.03
CA GLU A 220 -16.73 36.51 -16.14
C GLU A 220 -15.37 37.03 -15.66
N LEU A 221 -14.56 36.09 -15.12
CA LEU A 221 -13.22 36.36 -14.62
C LEU A 221 -12.33 35.11 -14.86
N ASP A 222 -11.14 35.31 -15.40
CA ASP A 222 -10.13 34.25 -15.46
C ASP A 222 -9.27 34.27 -14.20
N VAL A 223 -9.61 33.42 -13.23
CA VAL A 223 -8.85 33.30 -11.98
C VAL A 223 -7.48 32.63 -12.18
N GLY A 224 -7.26 31.90 -13.29
CA GLY A 224 -5.97 31.34 -13.66
C GLY A 224 -4.98 32.45 -14.01
N SER A 225 -5.38 33.38 -14.86
CA SER A 225 -4.60 34.58 -15.23
C SER A 225 -4.40 35.49 -14.03
N LEU A 226 -5.44 35.72 -13.20
CA LEU A 226 -5.35 36.48 -11.96
C LEU A 226 -4.31 35.89 -11.00
N MET A 227 -4.28 34.57 -10.84
CA MET A 227 -3.30 33.87 -9.98
C MET A 227 -1.87 34.06 -10.48
N GLN A 228 -1.65 33.92 -11.80
CA GLN A 228 -0.33 34.10 -12.40
C GLN A 228 0.20 35.53 -12.18
N GLU A 229 -0.64 36.54 -12.41
CA GLU A 229 -0.28 37.93 -12.25
C GLU A 229 -0.03 38.30 -10.77
N ALA A 230 -0.89 37.82 -9.87
CA ALA A 230 -0.72 38.06 -8.44
C ALA A 230 0.57 37.46 -7.87
N CYS A 231 1.00 36.30 -8.38
CA CYS A 231 2.21 35.59 -7.94
C CYS A 231 3.51 36.15 -8.57
N ARG A 232 3.43 36.87 -9.69
CA ARG A 232 4.60 37.23 -10.50
C ARG A 232 5.71 37.93 -9.71
N GLU A 233 5.38 38.95 -8.92
CA GLU A 233 6.40 39.81 -8.24
C GLU A 233 7.02 39.16 -7.02
N VAL A 234 6.34 38.17 -6.41
CA VAL A 234 6.86 37.47 -5.24
C VAL A 234 7.64 36.20 -5.63
N GLY A 235 7.91 36.02 -6.93
CA GLY A 235 8.60 34.83 -7.44
C GLY A 235 7.82 33.52 -7.22
N GLY A 236 6.50 33.61 -7.02
CA GLY A 236 5.62 32.46 -6.86
C GLY A 236 5.28 31.84 -8.21
N LYS A 237 4.75 30.61 -8.13
CA LYS A 237 4.20 29.88 -9.29
C LYS A 237 2.75 29.57 -9.02
N GLY A 238 1.90 29.85 -9.99
CA GLY A 238 0.49 29.54 -9.89
C GLY A 238 -0.15 29.42 -11.28
N GLY A 239 -1.34 28.86 -11.32
CA GLY A 239 -2.14 28.70 -12.52
C GLY A 239 -3.30 27.75 -12.29
N GLY A 240 -4.11 27.53 -13.30
CA GLY A 240 -5.27 26.68 -13.24
C GLY A 240 -6.18 26.90 -14.43
N SER A 241 -7.46 26.55 -14.26
CA SER A 241 -8.52 26.85 -15.21
C SER A 241 -9.05 28.26 -15.01
N PRO A 242 -9.82 28.82 -15.95
CA PRO A 242 -10.49 30.11 -15.74
C PRO A 242 -11.44 30.18 -14.54
N SER A 243 -11.89 29.02 -14.02
CA SER A 243 -12.82 28.97 -12.88
C SER A 243 -12.16 28.63 -11.55
N MET A 244 -10.97 28.02 -11.55
CA MET A 244 -10.25 27.62 -10.33
C MET A 244 -8.76 27.55 -10.58
N ALA A 245 -7.98 28.18 -9.71
CA ALA A 245 -6.51 28.23 -9.77
C ALA A 245 -5.89 27.98 -8.41
N GLN A 246 -4.66 27.48 -8.42
CA GLN A 246 -3.85 27.28 -7.24
C GLN A 246 -2.41 27.81 -7.46
N GLY A 247 -1.81 28.29 -6.41
CA GLY A 247 -0.44 28.81 -6.46
C GLY A 247 0.33 28.50 -5.19
N GLY A 248 1.63 28.59 -5.32
CA GLY A 248 2.57 28.41 -4.21
C GLY A 248 3.69 29.44 -4.24
N ILE A 249 4.03 29.94 -3.06
CA ILE A 249 5.15 30.85 -2.84
C ILE A 249 6.08 30.30 -1.76
N GLN A 250 7.37 30.54 -1.93
CA GLN A 250 8.37 29.97 -1.01
C GLN A 250 8.31 30.62 0.37
N ASP A 251 8.17 31.95 0.38
CA ASP A 251 8.06 32.72 1.61
C ASP A 251 6.58 32.95 1.96
N ALA A 252 6.11 32.24 2.98
CA ALA A 252 4.72 32.31 3.44
C ALA A 252 4.31 33.71 3.96
N SER A 253 5.26 34.60 4.32
CA SER A 253 4.96 35.98 4.74
C SER A 253 4.32 36.80 3.62
N ASN A 254 4.59 36.46 2.37
CA ASN A 254 4.11 37.19 1.20
C ASN A 254 2.70 36.79 0.75
N VAL A 255 2.05 35.79 1.40
CA VAL A 255 0.69 35.32 1.04
C VAL A 255 -0.32 36.49 1.08
N GLU A 256 -0.27 37.31 2.13
CA GLU A 256 -1.18 38.42 2.31
C GLU A 256 -0.99 39.48 1.23
N ALA A 257 0.27 39.77 0.87
CA ALA A 257 0.59 40.73 -0.21
C ALA A 257 0.03 40.22 -1.57
N VAL A 258 0.10 38.95 -1.84
CA VAL A 258 -0.49 38.35 -3.05
C VAL A 258 -2.00 38.46 -3.07
N LEU A 259 -2.70 38.19 -1.94
CA LEU A 259 -4.13 38.38 -1.83
C LEU A 259 -4.55 39.83 -2.06
N GLN A 260 -3.83 40.79 -1.45
CA GLN A 260 -4.08 42.23 -1.64
C GLN A 260 -3.89 42.66 -3.09
N ARG A 261 -2.85 42.13 -3.72
CA ARG A 261 -2.57 42.40 -5.13
C ARG A 261 -3.69 41.84 -6.04
N ALA A 262 -4.12 40.63 -5.79
CA ALA A 262 -5.27 40.06 -6.54
C ALA A 262 -6.52 40.96 -6.41
N ARG A 263 -6.78 41.50 -5.21
CA ARG A 263 -7.86 42.50 -5.00
C ARG A 263 -7.69 43.76 -5.82
N THR A 264 -6.49 44.37 -5.81
CA THR A 264 -6.21 45.58 -6.61
C THR A 264 -6.40 45.36 -8.10
N PHE A 265 -6.07 44.17 -8.61
CA PHE A 265 -6.40 43.78 -9.99
C PHE A 265 -7.88 43.75 -10.28
N LEU A 266 -8.72 43.26 -9.35
CA LEU A 266 -10.17 43.23 -9.49
C LEU A 266 -10.81 44.62 -9.40
N GLU A 267 -10.17 45.58 -8.71
CA GLU A 267 -10.61 46.96 -8.64
C GLU A 267 -10.38 47.74 -9.95
N ALA A 268 -9.32 47.33 -10.69
CA ALA A 268 -8.91 48.01 -11.91
C ALA A 268 -9.62 47.53 -13.18
N ASN A 269 -10.35 46.43 -13.09
CA ASN A 269 -11.14 45.81 -14.19
C ASN A 269 -12.61 45.78 -13.85
#